data_e96f337eedfcdc3ef96ff63d8c7f374a
#
_entry.id   e96f337eedfcdc3ef96ff63d8c7f374a
#
_cell.length_a   1.000
_cell.length_b   1.000
_cell.length_c   1.000
_cell.angle_alpha   90.00
_cell.angle_beta   90.00
_cell.angle_gamma   90.00
#
_symmetry.space_group_name_H-M   'P 1'
#
loop_
_entity.id
_entity.type
_entity.pdbx_description
1 polymer ?
#
loop_
_entity_poly.entity_id
_entity_poly.type
_entity_poly.pdbx_seq_one_letter_code
_entity_poly.pdbx_strand_id
1 'polypeptide(L)'
;MRCVIPVVFSPEADRRLVSLQADPARAQLYDRVNDALDAIEDNPSSPAVRRRRYSRPPVWGVPVHGSGEDWLILWNLTERGPFVHYLGEDLR
;
A
#
# COMPACT_ATOMS: atom_id res chain seq x y z
N MET A 1 -0.35 23.98 -8.87
CA MET A 1 -0.20 22.62 -9.41
C MET A 1 0.52 21.75 -8.41
N ARG A 2 -0.05 20.63 -8.08
CA ARG A 2 0.48 19.73 -7.06
C ARG A 2 1.44 18.72 -7.70
N CYS A 3 2.67 18.67 -7.21
CA CYS A 3 3.63 17.67 -7.64
C CYS A 3 3.40 16.38 -6.84
N VAL A 4 2.85 15.37 -7.48
CA VAL A 4 2.66 14.06 -6.87
C VAL A 4 3.71 13.11 -7.44
N ILE A 5 4.51 12.50 -6.55
CA ILE A 5 5.46 11.47 -6.94
C ILE A 5 4.70 10.14 -6.93
N PRO A 6 4.55 9.48 -8.08
CA PRO A 6 3.77 8.25 -8.14
C PRO A 6 4.43 7.13 -7.33
N VAL A 7 3.59 6.30 -6.71
CA VAL A 7 4.05 5.11 -6.00
C VAL A 7 4.53 4.08 -7.02
N VAL A 8 5.70 3.51 -6.77
CA VAL A 8 6.27 2.42 -7.56
C VAL A 8 6.03 1.10 -6.82
N PHE A 9 5.71 0.05 -7.54
CA PHE A 9 5.41 -1.25 -6.97
C PHE A 9 6.47 -2.27 -7.35
N SER A 10 6.76 -3.21 -6.41
CA SER A 10 7.48 -4.41 -6.78
C SER A 10 6.62 -5.24 -7.75
N PRO A 11 7.22 -6.13 -8.57
CA PRO A 11 6.44 -6.96 -9.50
C PRO A 11 5.36 -7.78 -8.79
N GLU A 12 5.64 -8.28 -7.59
CA GLU A 12 4.67 -9.05 -6.79
C GLU A 12 3.53 -8.19 -6.30
N ALA A 13 3.83 -6.98 -5.79
CA ALA A 13 2.82 -6.04 -5.33
C ALA A 13 1.92 -5.60 -6.48
N ASP A 14 2.50 -5.34 -7.64
CA ASP A 14 1.76 -4.95 -8.84
C ASP A 14 0.80 -6.06 -9.28
N ARG A 15 1.27 -7.31 -9.31
CA ARG A 15 0.42 -8.46 -9.64
C ARG A 15 -0.75 -8.61 -8.66
N ARG A 16 -0.51 -8.40 -7.38
CA ARG A 16 -1.56 -8.46 -6.36
C ARG A 16 -2.60 -7.37 -6.57
N LEU A 17 -2.15 -6.16 -6.89
CA LEU A 17 -3.07 -5.04 -7.13
C LEU A 17 -3.94 -5.30 -8.37
N VAL A 18 -3.35 -5.80 -9.45
CA VAL A 18 -4.08 -6.14 -10.68
C VAL A 18 -5.10 -7.26 -10.41
N SER A 19 -4.70 -8.29 -9.67
CA SER A 19 -5.59 -9.38 -9.29
C SER A 19 -6.76 -8.89 -8.45
N LEU A 20 -6.51 -7.98 -7.52
CA LEU A 20 -7.53 -7.39 -6.66
C LEU A 20 -8.50 -6.53 -7.48
N GLN A 21 -7.98 -5.76 -8.42
CA GLN A 21 -8.79 -4.94 -9.32
C GLN A 21 -9.74 -5.79 -10.18
N ALA A 22 -9.30 -6.97 -10.58
CA ALA A 22 -10.08 -7.88 -11.43
C ALA A 22 -11.13 -8.68 -10.66
N ASP A 23 -11.14 -8.63 -9.33
CA ASP A 23 -12.04 -9.41 -8.49
C ASP A 23 -13.21 -8.54 -7.98
N PRO A 24 -14.43 -8.68 -8.56
CA PRO A 24 -15.57 -7.86 -8.14
C PRO A 24 -16.03 -8.15 -6.72
N ALA A 25 -15.73 -9.33 -6.17
CA ALA A 25 -16.06 -9.67 -4.78
C ALA A 25 -15.22 -8.89 -3.77
N ARG A 26 -14.11 -8.31 -4.21
CA ARG A 26 -13.19 -7.53 -3.38
C ARG A 26 -13.15 -6.05 -3.76
N ALA A 27 -14.21 -5.54 -4.39
CA ALA A 27 -14.26 -4.15 -4.81
C ALA A 27 -14.05 -3.16 -3.65
N GLN A 28 -14.64 -3.43 -2.50
CA GLN A 28 -14.47 -2.59 -1.31
C GLN A 28 -13.02 -2.60 -0.83
N LEU A 29 -12.39 -3.76 -0.80
CA LEU A 29 -10.98 -3.90 -0.43
C LEU A 29 -10.08 -3.14 -1.42
N TYR A 30 -10.38 -3.25 -2.70
CA TYR A 30 -9.65 -2.54 -3.74
C TYR A 30 -9.72 -1.02 -3.53
N ASP A 31 -10.91 -0.49 -3.24
CA ASP A 31 -11.10 0.93 -2.95
C ASP A 31 -10.31 1.37 -1.72
N ARG A 32 -10.30 0.56 -0.67
CA ARG A 32 -9.54 0.85 0.56
C ARG A 32 -8.04 0.83 0.32
N VAL A 33 -7.56 -0.12 -0.49
CA VAL A 33 -6.14 -0.18 -0.88
C VAL A 33 -5.75 1.07 -1.67
N ASN A 34 -6.58 1.50 -2.63
CA ASN A 34 -6.31 2.71 -3.39
C ASN A 34 -6.31 3.95 -2.51
N ASP A 35 -7.23 4.07 -1.55
CA ASP A 35 -7.25 5.18 -0.60
C ASP A 35 -5.94 5.23 0.20
N ALA A 36 -5.42 4.09 0.63
CA ALA A 36 -4.16 4.00 1.35
C ALA A 36 -2.98 4.40 0.46
N LEU A 37 -2.96 3.93 -0.80
CA LEU A 37 -1.91 4.29 -1.75
C LEU A 37 -1.93 5.80 -2.06
N ASP A 38 -3.12 6.38 -2.24
CA ASP A 38 -3.28 7.81 -2.45
C ASP A 38 -2.76 8.61 -1.24
N ALA A 39 -3.01 8.12 -0.03
CA ALA A 39 -2.52 8.76 1.18
C ALA A 39 -0.99 8.71 1.26
N ILE A 40 -0.36 7.61 0.84
CA ILE A 40 1.10 7.48 0.77
C ILE A 40 1.67 8.49 -0.24
N GLU A 41 1.06 8.60 -1.41
CA GLU A 41 1.48 9.57 -2.43
C GLU A 41 1.32 11.01 -1.95
N ASP A 42 0.20 11.30 -1.30
CA ASP A 42 -0.15 12.64 -0.87
C ASP A 42 0.77 13.15 0.24
N ASN A 43 1.02 12.29 1.23
CA ASN A 43 1.88 12.67 2.35
C ASN A 43 2.59 11.44 2.94
N PRO A 44 3.73 11.04 2.36
CA PRO A 44 4.48 9.88 2.85
C PRO A 44 5.06 10.06 4.25
N SER A 45 5.07 11.29 4.77
CA SER A 45 5.52 11.57 6.13
C SER A 45 4.41 11.46 7.17
N SER A 46 3.17 11.27 6.75
CA SER A 46 2.02 11.19 7.65
C SER A 46 2.09 9.98 8.58
N PRO A 47 1.80 10.12 9.89
CA PRO A 47 1.71 8.98 10.79
C PRO A 47 0.69 7.93 10.33
N ALA A 48 -0.35 8.33 9.62
CA ALA A 48 -1.39 7.43 9.14
C ALA A 48 -0.86 6.37 8.17
N VAL A 49 0.19 6.70 7.38
CA VAL A 49 0.79 5.76 6.41
C VAL A 49 2.04 5.09 6.96
N ARG A 50 2.42 5.38 8.21
CA ARG A 50 3.57 4.79 8.91
C ARG A 50 3.15 4.10 10.20
N ARG A 51 1.98 3.47 10.20
CA ARG A 51 1.37 2.92 11.42
C ARG A 51 2.15 1.76 12.01
N ARG A 52 2.81 0.96 11.17
CA ARG A 52 3.67 -0.15 11.61
C ARG A 52 5.07 0.07 11.06
N ARG A 53 6.07 -0.22 11.86
CA ARG A 53 7.45 -0.11 11.45
C ARG A 53 8.14 -1.47 11.56
N TYR A 54 8.85 -1.84 10.52
CA TYR A 54 9.63 -3.07 10.46
C TYR A 54 11.10 -2.72 10.29
N SER A 55 11.98 -3.47 10.97
CA SER A 55 13.42 -3.22 10.93
C SER A 55 14.14 -3.97 9.80
N ARG A 56 13.60 -5.10 9.41
CA ARG A 56 14.24 -5.99 8.41
C ARG A 56 13.19 -6.58 7.47
N PRO A 57 13.03 -6.03 6.28
CA PRO A 57 13.63 -4.79 5.75
C PRO A 57 13.07 -3.54 6.44
N PRO A 58 13.75 -2.39 6.33
CA PRO A 58 13.26 -1.15 6.94
C PRO A 58 12.10 -0.58 6.11
N VAL A 59 10.90 -0.99 6.45
CA VAL A 59 9.67 -0.58 5.77
C VAL A 59 8.62 -0.16 6.78
N TRP A 60 7.67 0.63 6.33
CA TRP A 60 6.47 0.93 7.09
C TRP A 60 5.31 0.09 6.60
N GLY A 61 4.37 -0.20 7.50
CA GLY A 61 3.17 -0.95 7.18
C GLY A 61 1.91 -0.14 7.36
N VAL A 62 1.00 -0.25 6.39
CA VAL A 62 -0.33 0.34 6.45
C VAL A 62 -1.34 -0.79 6.44
N PRO A 63 -2.04 -1.06 7.55
CA PRO A 63 -3.13 -2.05 7.55
C PRO A 63 -4.33 -1.51 6.79
N VAL A 64 -4.94 -2.37 6.00
CA VAL A 64 -6.11 -2.06 5.19
C VAL A 64 -7.19 -3.11 5.45
N HIS A 65 -8.41 -2.66 5.70
CA HIS A 65 -9.54 -3.55 5.96
C HIS A 65 -10.64 -3.33 4.91
N GLY A 66 -11.17 -4.39 4.37
CA GLY A 66 -12.29 -4.32 3.44
C GLY A 66 -12.72 -5.71 3.00
N SER A 67 -13.96 -5.84 2.55
CA SER A 67 -14.54 -7.11 2.07
C SER A 67 -14.36 -8.28 3.06
N GLY A 68 -14.31 -7.97 4.37
CA GLY A 68 -14.11 -8.99 5.41
C GLY A 68 -12.67 -9.49 5.53
N GLU A 69 -11.71 -8.85 4.89
CA GLU A 69 -10.30 -9.26 4.89
C GLU A 69 -9.42 -8.17 5.50
N ASP A 70 -8.33 -8.60 6.11
CA ASP A 70 -7.28 -7.73 6.61
C ASP A 70 -6.07 -7.84 5.69
N TRP A 71 -5.70 -6.73 5.09
CA TRP A 71 -4.54 -6.64 4.19
C TRP A 71 -3.50 -5.69 4.74
N LEU A 72 -2.29 -5.77 4.23
CA LEU A 72 -1.16 -4.97 4.68
C LEU A 72 -0.38 -4.48 3.46
N ILE A 73 -0.02 -3.20 3.48
CA ILE A 73 0.86 -2.60 2.49
C ILE A 73 2.19 -2.32 3.17
N LEU A 74 3.28 -2.94 2.71
CA LEU A 74 4.64 -2.64 3.16
C LEU A 74 5.32 -1.75 2.14
N TRP A 75 5.81 -0.60 2.58
CA TRP A 75 6.40 0.38 1.70
C TRP A 75 7.58 1.10 2.37
N ASN A 76 8.46 1.67 1.57
CA ASN A 76 9.49 2.57 2.07
C ASN A 76 9.64 3.76 1.13
N LEU A 77 10.41 4.77 1.58
CA LEU A 77 10.70 5.94 0.78
C LEU A 77 12.07 5.76 0.13
N THR A 78 12.10 5.88 -1.20
CA THR A 78 13.32 5.81 -1.99
C THR A 78 13.62 7.17 -2.61
N GLU A 79 14.76 7.30 -3.29
CA GLU A 79 15.12 8.51 -4.04
C GLU A 79 14.10 8.85 -5.12
N ARG A 80 13.37 7.85 -5.61
CA ARG A 80 12.33 8.01 -6.63
C ARG A 80 10.93 8.14 -6.06
N GLY A 81 10.81 8.23 -4.74
CA GLY A 81 9.54 8.33 -4.05
C GLY A 81 9.13 7.04 -3.35
N PRO A 82 7.87 6.92 -2.93
CA PRO A 82 7.39 5.73 -2.24
C PRO A 82 7.48 4.48 -3.09
N PHE A 83 7.94 3.38 -2.50
CA PHE A 83 8.06 2.08 -3.14
C PHE A 83 7.32 1.04 -2.31
N VAL A 84 6.35 0.35 -2.91
CA VAL A 84 5.57 -0.70 -2.27
C VAL A 84 6.26 -2.04 -2.49
N HIS A 85 6.75 -2.65 -1.41
CA HIS A 85 7.42 -3.96 -1.45
C HIS A 85 6.44 -5.12 -1.40
N TYR A 86 5.34 -4.96 -0.65
CA TYR A 86 4.37 -6.02 -0.43
C TYR A 86 2.96 -5.43 -0.38
N LEU A 87 2.05 -6.11 -1.01
CA LEU A 87 0.62 -5.81 -0.94
C LEU A 87 -0.11 -7.14 -0.89
N GLY A 88 -0.77 -7.44 0.21
CA GLY A 88 -1.46 -8.71 0.36
C GLY A 88 -2.03 -8.88 1.75
N GLU A 89 -2.42 -10.10 2.08
CA GLU A 89 -3.01 -10.42 3.37
C GLU A 89 -2.04 -10.11 4.51
N ASP A 90 -2.60 -9.61 5.62
CA ASP A 90 -1.85 -9.32 6.83
C ASP A 90 -1.54 -10.64 7.56
N LEU A 91 -0.37 -11.17 7.32
CA LEU A 91 0.12 -12.40 7.94
C LEU A 91 0.82 -12.05 9.26
N ARG A 92 0.13 -12.16 10.33
CA ARG A 92 0.67 -11.92 11.67
C ARG A 92 1.32 -13.15 12.26
#